data_dce0eba0a8e4c873b06f0fb3bea05fe0
#
_entry.id   dce0eba0a8e4c873b06f0fb3bea05fe0
#
_cell.length_a   1.000
_cell.length_b   1.000
_cell.length_c   1.000
_cell.angle_alpha   90.00
_cell.angle_beta   90.00
_cell.angle_gamma   90.00
#
_symmetry.space_group_name_H-M   'P 1'
#
loop_
_entity.id
_entity.type
_entity.pdbx_description
1 polymer ?
#
loop_
_entity_poly.entity_id
_entity_poly.type
_entity_poly.pdbx_seq_one_letter_code
_entity_poly.pdbx_strand_id
1 'polypeptide(L)'
;MLALAVAALATWNVADPSYSYATGNAPSNILGYSGAAFADLAMQFFGLASVIALLPVVAWALAMISGRHISRIPARGGAWALGSVLSSAVIGCFPPPLTWPIPNGIGGVIGDMILRFPALFVGAYPTGTFATAVAASSRCRPSG
;
A
#
# COMPACT_ATOMS: atom_id res chain seq x y z
N MET A 1 -0.10 3.18 19.59
CA MET A 1 -0.85 3.03 18.33
C MET A 1 0.04 2.64 17.16
N LEU A 2 1.12 3.40 16.87
CA LEU A 2 2.01 3.06 15.73
C LEU A 2 2.62 1.66 15.79
N ALA A 3 3.15 1.25 16.96
CA ALA A 3 3.71 -0.08 17.15
C ALA A 3 2.69 -1.19 16.85
N LEU A 4 1.42 -0.95 17.17
CA LEU A 4 0.33 -1.88 16.85
C LEU A 4 0.09 -1.98 15.34
N ALA A 5 0.12 -0.85 14.62
CA ALA A 5 -0.03 -0.86 13.16
C ALA A 5 1.14 -1.58 12.47
N VAL A 6 2.37 -1.34 12.95
CA VAL A 6 3.56 -2.08 12.46
C VAL A 6 3.43 -3.57 12.74
N ALA A 7 3.04 -3.96 13.97
CA ALA A 7 2.86 -5.36 14.34
C ALA A 7 1.75 -6.04 13.53
N ALA A 8 0.63 -5.34 13.30
CA ALA A 8 -0.47 -5.85 12.47
C ALA A 8 -0.01 -6.14 11.04
N LEU A 9 0.70 -5.20 10.40
CA LEU A 9 1.18 -5.39 9.03
C LEU A 9 2.33 -6.40 8.94
N ALA A 10 3.22 -6.45 9.95
CA ALA A 10 4.32 -7.43 9.98
C ALA A 10 3.83 -8.87 10.14
N THR A 11 2.66 -9.05 10.73
CA THR A 11 2.04 -10.37 10.93
C THR A 11 0.78 -10.56 10.07
N TRP A 12 0.68 -9.82 8.96
CA TRP A 12 -0.43 -9.96 8.02
C TRP A 12 -0.39 -11.32 7.33
N ASN A 13 -1.56 -11.95 7.28
CA ASN A 13 -1.79 -13.20 6.57
C ASN A 13 -3.14 -13.11 5.85
N VAL A 14 -3.14 -13.39 4.55
CA VAL A 14 -4.36 -13.34 3.72
C VAL A 14 -5.42 -14.36 4.15
N ALA A 15 -5.04 -15.44 4.82
CA ALA A 15 -5.94 -16.47 5.30
C ALA A 15 -6.62 -16.12 6.64
N ASP A 16 -6.22 -15.01 7.28
CA ASP A 16 -6.83 -14.58 8.53
C ASP A 16 -8.26 -14.07 8.32
N PRO A 17 -9.14 -14.25 9.32
CA PRO A 17 -10.46 -13.67 9.27
C PRO A 17 -10.39 -12.15 9.23
N SER A 18 -11.08 -11.57 8.26
CA SER A 18 -11.12 -10.12 8.03
C SER A 18 -12.49 -9.72 7.47
N TYR A 19 -12.67 -8.44 7.12
CA TYR A 19 -13.90 -7.98 6.47
C TYR A 19 -14.08 -8.55 5.06
N SER A 20 -13.00 -8.89 4.39
CA SER A 20 -13.01 -9.43 3.02
C SER A 20 -12.98 -10.95 2.99
N TYR A 21 -12.55 -11.60 4.07
CA TYR A 21 -12.43 -13.04 4.14
C TYR A 21 -13.04 -13.59 5.44
N ALA A 22 -14.25 -14.11 5.32
CA ALA A 22 -14.97 -14.74 6.44
C ALA A 22 -14.51 -16.20 6.57
N THR A 23 -13.71 -16.47 7.57
CA THR A 23 -13.28 -17.83 7.93
C THR A 23 -13.52 -18.10 9.41
N GLY A 24 -13.77 -19.34 9.77
CA GLY A 24 -13.87 -19.78 11.17
C GLY A 24 -12.52 -20.02 11.86
N ASN A 25 -11.41 -19.78 11.19
CA ASN A 25 -10.10 -19.99 11.73
C ASN A 25 -9.73 -18.92 12.77
N ALA A 26 -8.91 -19.29 13.75
CA ALA A 26 -8.33 -18.31 14.66
C ALA A 26 -7.33 -17.40 13.87
N PRO A 27 -7.35 -16.08 14.09
CA PRO A 27 -6.42 -15.18 13.43
C PRO A 27 -4.98 -15.48 13.81
N SER A 28 -4.09 -15.55 12.85
CA SER A 28 -2.65 -15.71 13.05
C SER A 28 -1.95 -14.39 13.37
N ASN A 29 -2.63 -13.26 13.12
CA ASN A 29 -2.14 -11.93 13.43
C ASN A 29 -1.94 -11.75 14.94
N ILE A 30 -0.78 -11.21 15.36
CA ILE A 30 -0.42 -11.01 16.76
C ILE A 30 -1.42 -10.14 17.55
N LEU A 31 -2.16 -9.28 16.87
CA LEU A 31 -3.20 -8.43 17.44
C LEU A 31 -4.60 -9.04 17.33
N GLY A 32 -4.68 -10.30 16.96
CA GLY A 32 -5.95 -10.99 16.78
C GLY A 32 -6.75 -10.45 15.60
N TYR A 33 -8.07 -10.56 15.70
CA TYR A 33 -9.01 -10.17 14.63
C TYR A 33 -8.88 -8.69 14.22
N SER A 34 -8.72 -7.78 15.19
CA SER A 34 -8.59 -6.35 14.90
C SER A 34 -7.33 -6.01 14.11
N GLY A 35 -6.20 -6.67 14.42
CA GLY A 35 -4.96 -6.55 13.68
C GLY A 35 -5.06 -7.13 12.29
N ALA A 36 -5.66 -8.31 12.14
CA ALA A 36 -5.88 -8.95 10.87
C ALA A 36 -6.76 -8.08 9.95
N ALA A 37 -7.90 -7.57 10.47
CA ALA A 37 -8.80 -6.71 9.74
C ALA A 37 -8.15 -5.38 9.29
N PHE A 38 -7.37 -4.74 10.18
CA PHE A 38 -6.63 -3.53 9.83
C PHE A 38 -5.58 -3.79 8.75
N ALA A 39 -4.77 -4.84 8.93
CA ALA A 39 -3.72 -5.18 7.98
C ALA A 39 -4.28 -5.57 6.61
N ASP A 40 -5.37 -6.31 6.58
CA ASP A 40 -6.06 -6.69 5.35
C ASP A 40 -6.60 -5.46 4.60
N LEU A 41 -7.28 -4.54 5.29
CA LEU A 41 -7.74 -3.29 4.68
C LEU A 41 -6.56 -2.46 4.14
N ALA A 42 -5.49 -2.30 4.92
CA ALA A 42 -4.32 -1.56 4.48
C ALA A 42 -3.69 -2.18 3.22
N MET A 43 -3.56 -3.50 3.18
CA MET A 43 -3.01 -4.23 2.04
C MET A 43 -3.95 -4.20 0.83
N GLN A 44 -5.26 -4.22 1.01
CA GLN A 44 -6.21 -4.11 -0.09
C GLN A 44 -6.22 -2.71 -0.71
N PHE A 45 -6.23 -1.66 0.13
CA PHE A 45 -6.27 -0.28 -0.37
C PHE A 45 -4.95 0.18 -0.97
N PHE A 46 -3.85 0.00 -0.24
CA PHE A 46 -2.53 0.51 -0.62
C PHE A 46 -1.59 -0.57 -1.14
N GLY A 47 -1.93 -1.84 -0.96
CA GLY A 47 -1.02 -2.92 -1.26
C GLY A 47 0.28 -2.82 -0.47
N LEU A 48 1.39 -3.14 -1.11
CA LEU A 48 2.72 -3.05 -0.49
C LEU A 48 3.12 -1.61 -0.11
N ALA A 49 2.48 -0.60 -0.71
CA ALA A 49 2.70 0.80 -0.33
C ALA A 49 2.25 1.12 1.10
N SER A 50 1.39 0.30 1.72
CA SER A 50 1.03 0.42 3.14
C SER A 50 2.24 0.34 4.06
N VAL A 51 3.21 -0.52 3.74
CA VAL A 51 4.47 -0.64 4.47
C VAL A 51 5.31 0.62 4.30
N ILE A 52 5.41 1.14 3.06
CA ILE A 52 6.13 2.40 2.77
C ILE A 52 5.48 3.57 3.50
N ALA A 53 4.16 3.63 3.55
CA ALA A 53 3.42 4.67 4.24
C ALA A 53 3.69 4.71 5.75
N LEU A 54 4.07 3.59 6.37
CA LEU A 54 4.44 3.56 7.78
C LEU A 54 5.81 4.18 8.07
N LEU A 55 6.74 4.17 7.13
CA LEU A 55 8.12 4.65 7.36
C LEU A 55 8.19 6.09 7.87
N PRO A 56 7.52 7.09 7.25
CA PRO A 56 7.52 8.46 7.78
C PRO A 56 6.86 8.56 9.15
N VAL A 57 5.83 7.77 9.41
CA VAL A 57 5.12 7.77 10.69
C VAL A 57 6.01 7.22 11.80
N VAL A 58 6.77 6.16 11.51
CA VAL A 58 7.81 5.63 12.42
C VAL A 58 8.89 6.68 12.67
N ALA A 59 9.39 7.32 11.61
CA ALA A 59 10.41 8.37 11.75
C ALA A 59 9.92 9.55 12.60
N TRP A 60 8.66 9.96 12.46
CA TRP A 60 8.07 11.02 13.28
C TRP A 60 7.90 10.58 14.74
N ALA A 61 7.47 9.35 14.99
CA ALA A 61 7.38 8.82 16.33
C ALA A 61 8.74 8.80 17.04
N LEU A 62 9.78 8.34 16.34
CA LEU A 62 11.15 8.36 16.87
C LEU A 62 11.66 9.78 17.12
N ALA A 63 11.35 10.72 16.24
CA ALA A 63 11.70 12.13 16.43
C ALA A 63 11.03 12.72 17.69
N MET A 64 9.76 12.39 17.92
CA MET A 64 9.03 12.84 19.11
C MET A 64 9.60 12.23 20.39
N ILE A 65 9.93 10.95 20.40
CA ILE A 65 10.55 10.26 21.54
C ILE A 65 11.93 10.88 21.83
N SER A 66 12.66 11.30 20.79
CA SER A 66 13.97 11.97 20.90
C SER A 66 13.86 13.46 21.28
N GLY A 67 12.68 13.94 21.68
CA GLY A 67 12.46 15.33 22.08
C GLY A 67 12.52 16.35 20.94
N ARG A 68 12.54 15.89 19.68
CA ARG A 68 12.55 16.81 18.53
C ARG A 68 11.14 17.31 18.25
N HIS A 69 10.99 18.63 18.15
CA HIS A 69 9.74 19.25 17.79
C HIS A 69 9.45 19.07 16.29
N ILE A 70 8.28 18.51 15.96
CA ILE A 70 7.83 18.37 14.56
C ILE A 70 7.09 19.64 14.16
N SER A 71 7.73 20.45 13.30
CA SER A 71 7.11 21.65 12.73
C SER A 71 6.31 21.32 11.47
N ARG A 72 5.35 22.16 11.11
CA ARG A 72 4.55 22.09 9.88
C ARG A 72 3.79 20.76 9.72
N ILE A 73 3.15 20.29 10.78
CA ILE A 73 2.40 19.03 10.80
C ILE A 73 1.41 18.91 9.62
N PRO A 74 0.59 19.92 9.27
CA PRO A 74 -0.34 19.77 8.14
C PRO A 74 0.35 19.58 6.80
N ALA A 75 1.44 20.29 6.55
CA ALA A 75 2.20 20.12 5.31
C ALA A 75 2.87 18.75 5.22
N ARG A 76 3.40 18.25 6.34
CA ARG A 76 3.99 16.91 6.42
C ARG A 76 2.94 15.82 6.27
N GLY A 77 1.76 16.00 6.89
CA GLY A 77 0.64 15.09 6.74
C GLY A 77 0.14 15.02 5.29
N GLY A 78 0.01 16.18 4.64
CA GLY A 78 -0.33 16.25 3.22
C GLY A 78 0.70 15.58 2.31
N ALA A 79 1.98 15.85 2.54
CA ALA A 79 3.07 15.21 1.81
C ALA A 79 3.11 13.67 2.03
N TRP A 80 2.84 13.23 3.26
CA TRP A 80 2.73 11.81 3.60
C TRP A 80 1.56 11.14 2.87
N ALA A 81 0.38 11.74 2.90
CA ALA A 81 -0.80 11.21 2.23
C ALA A 81 -0.58 11.12 0.72
N LEU A 82 -0.08 12.22 0.10
CA LEU A 82 0.23 12.24 -1.32
C LEU A 82 1.32 11.21 -1.67
N GLY A 83 2.38 11.12 -0.88
CA GLY A 83 3.45 10.15 -1.06
C GLY A 83 2.97 8.70 -0.96
N SER A 84 2.04 8.40 -0.04
CA SER A 84 1.44 7.08 0.11
C SER A 84 0.61 6.69 -1.12
N VAL A 85 -0.18 7.63 -1.63
CA VAL A 85 -1.01 7.46 -2.83
C VAL A 85 -0.12 7.28 -4.08
N LEU A 86 0.90 8.11 -4.24
CA LEU A 86 1.83 8.00 -5.38
C LEU A 86 2.66 6.72 -5.32
N SER A 87 3.12 6.31 -4.14
CA SER A 87 3.86 5.03 -4.00
C SER A 87 2.99 3.83 -4.33
N SER A 88 1.70 3.86 -3.99
CA SER A 88 0.73 2.84 -4.39
C SER A 88 0.61 2.73 -5.92
N ALA A 89 0.54 3.86 -6.62
CA ALA A 89 0.50 3.90 -8.08
C ALA A 89 1.81 3.37 -8.70
N VAL A 90 2.96 3.81 -8.19
CA VAL A 90 4.28 3.36 -8.69
C VAL A 90 4.45 1.85 -8.49
N ILE A 91 4.11 1.34 -7.30
CA ILE A 91 4.18 -0.10 -7.02
C ILE A 91 3.19 -0.88 -7.91
N GLY A 92 1.99 -0.33 -8.13
CA GLY A 92 0.98 -0.93 -9.00
C GLY A 92 1.40 -1.08 -10.47
N CYS A 93 2.43 -0.34 -10.93
CA CYS A 93 2.98 -0.53 -12.27
C CYS A 93 3.78 -1.82 -12.43
N PHE A 94 4.21 -2.46 -11.34
CA PHE A 94 4.93 -3.73 -11.42
C PHE A 94 3.96 -4.91 -11.52
N PRO A 95 4.28 -5.93 -12.33
CA PRO A 95 3.46 -7.12 -12.40
C PRO A 95 3.49 -7.85 -11.05
N PRO A 96 2.33 -8.29 -10.54
CA PRO A 96 2.29 -9.07 -9.32
C PRO A 96 2.99 -10.43 -9.55
N PRO A 97 3.74 -10.93 -8.57
CA PRO A 97 4.26 -12.30 -8.63
C PRO A 97 3.10 -13.31 -8.63
N LEU A 98 3.32 -14.47 -9.21
CA LEU A 98 2.30 -15.53 -9.32
C LEU A 98 1.72 -15.98 -7.96
N THR A 99 2.48 -15.76 -6.89
CA THR A 99 2.10 -16.08 -5.52
C THR A 99 1.36 -14.94 -4.81
N TRP A 100 1.09 -13.83 -5.51
CA TRP A 100 0.45 -12.67 -4.89
C TRP A 100 -1.03 -12.97 -4.59
N PRO A 101 -1.46 -12.86 -3.33
CA PRO A 101 -2.78 -13.37 -2.92
C PRO A 101 -3.94 -12.38 -3.17
N ILE A 102 -3.62 -11.12 -3.50
CA ILE A 102 -4.64 -10.06 -3.63
C ILE A 102 -4.94 -9.81 -5.12
N PRO A 103 -6.22 -9.81 -5.54
CA PRO A 103 -6.59 -9.64 -6.95
C PRO A 103 -6.28 -8.25 -7.51
N ASN A 104 -6.20 -7.23 -6.66
CA ASN A 104 -5.98 -5.83 -7.06
C ASN A 104 -4.49 -5.48 -7.31
N GLY A 105 -3.64 -6.49 -7.53
CA GLY A 105 -2.22 -6.26 -7.76
C GLY A 105 -1.45 -5.79 -6.52
N ILE A 106 -0.18 -5.40 -6.73
CA ILE A 106 0.74 -5.06 -5.63
C ILE A 106 0.47 -3.66 -5.07
N GLY A 107 -0.08 -2.76 -5.89
CA GLY A 107 -0.41 -1.38 -5.52
C GLY A 107 -1.75 -1.22 -4.80
N GLY A 108 -2.53 -2.30 -4.68
CA GLY A 108 -3.87 -2.25 -4.10
C GLY A 108 -4.88 -1.46 -4.96
N VAL A 109 -6.06 -1.25 -4.39
CA VAL A 109 -7.16 -0.55 -5.09
C VAL A 109 -6.79 0.88 -5.49
N ILE A 110 -6.07 1.61 -4.62
CA ILE A 110 -5.69 3.00 -4.87
C ILE A 110 -4.70 3.08 -6.03
N GLY A 111 -3.70 2.19 -6.06
CA GLY A 111 -2.76 2.10 -7.17
C GLY A 111 -3.47 1.82 -8.48
N ASP A 112 -4.37 0.84 -8.50
CA ASP A 112 -5.17 0.48 -9.67
C ASP A 112 -6.06 1.64 -10.15
N MET A 113 -6.74 2.33 -9.24
CA MET A 113 -7.56 3.49 -9.60
C MET A 113 -6.76 4.62 -10.26
N ILE A 114 -5.56 4.91 -9.72
CA ILE A 114 -4.71 5.98 -10.28
C ILE A 114 -4.20 5.56 -11.66
N LEU A 115 -3.82 4.31 -11.84
CA LEU A 115 -3.31 3.80 -13.11
C LEU A 115 -4.38 3.70 -14.20
N ARG A 116 -5.65 3.56 -13.84
CA ARG A 116 -6.77 3.64 -14.79
C ARG A 116 -6.86 5.00 -15.46
N PHE A 117 -6.47 6.07 -14.77
CA PHE A 117 -6.56 7.42 -15.32
C PHE A 117 -5.68 7.62 -16.57
N PRO A 118 -4.35 7.37 -16.52
CA PRO A 118 -3.52 7.40 -17.72
C PRO A 118 -3.88 6.30 -18.73
N ALA A 119 -4.38 5.14 -18.29
CA ALA A 119 -4.80 4.07 -19.18
C ALA A 119 -5.96 4.47 -20.10
N LEU A 120 -6.86 5.35 -19.64
CA LEU A 120 -7.95 5.91 -20.46
C LEU A 120 -7.44 6.72 -21.64
N PHE A 121 -6.29 7.39 -21.50
CA PHE A 121 -5.71 8.23 -22.56
C PHE A 121 -4.77 7.45 -23.48
N VAL A 122 -4.08 6.46 -22.94
CA VAL A 122 -3.06 5.71 -23.69
C VAL A 122 -3.61 4.39 -24.25
N GLY A 123 -4.81 3.97 -23.82
CA GLY A 123 -5.47 2.75 -24.28
C GLY A 123 -4.84 1.45 -23.75
N ALA A 124 -3.90 1.54 -22.80
CA ALA A 124 -3.24 0.37 -22.23
C ALA A 124 -2.82 0.63 -20.79
N TYR A 125 -2.84 -0.41 -19.96
CA TYR A 125 -2.37 -0.38 -18.57
C TYR A 125 -0.83 -0.23 -18.54
N PRO A 126 -0.29 0.70 -17.74
CA PRO A 126 1.16 0.78 -17.56
C PRO A 126 1.65 -0.45 -16.77
N THR A 127 2.40 -1.33 -17.42
CA THR A 127 2.97 -2.54 -16.84
C THR A 127 4.49 -2.58 -16.95
N GLY A 128 5.15 -3.24 -16.02
CA GLY A 128 6.59 -3.51 -16.07
C GLY A 128 7.46 -2.37 -15.55
N THR A 129 8.71 -2.35 -16.01
CA THR A 129 9.75 -1.38 -15.62
C THR A 129 9.40 0.08 -15.88
N PHE A 130 8.20 0.30 -16.34
CA PHE A 130 7.65 1.62 -16.63
C PHE A 130 7.40 2.48 -15.37
N ALA A 131 7.36 1.90 -14.18
CA ALA A 131 7.31 2.70 -12.96
C ALA A 131 8.49 3.67 -12.84
N THR A 132 9.64 3.29 -13.39
CA THR A 132 10.82 4.15 -13.47
C THR A 132 10.80 5.05 -14.71
N ALA A 133 10.02 4.68 -15.69
CA ALA A 133 9.91 5.36 -16.98
C ALA A 133 8.55 6.02 -17.20
N VAL A 134 7.72 6.15 -16.15
CA VAL A 134 6.47 6.98 -16.20
C VAL A 134 6.80 8.39 -16.66
N ALA A 135 7.98 8.80 -16.37
CA ALA A 135 8.53 10.00 -16.97
C ALA A 135 8.87 9.80 -18.45
N ALA A 136 9.10 8.59 -18.91
CA ALA A 136 9.74 8.32 -20.19
C ALA A 136 8.88 7.43 -21.10
N SER A 137 7.76 7.89 -21.50
CA SER A 137 7.06 7.41 -22.71
C SER A 137 6.52 5.96 -22.73
N SER A 138 5.21 5.80 -22.66
CA SER A 138 4.44 5.20 -23.75
C SER A 138 4.79 3.80 -24.26
N ARG A 139 5.15 2.84 -23.44
CA ARG A 139 5.01 1.45 -23.87
C ARG A 139 4.16 0.67 -22.89
N CYS A 140 2.88 0.95 -22.97
CA CYS A 140 1.88 0.09 -22.39
C CYS A 140 1.68 -1.09 -23.33
N ARG A 141 1.83 -2.29 -22.85
CA ARG A 141 1.46 -3.50 -23.58
C ARG A 141 0.09 -3.92 -23.10
N PRO A 142 -0.87 -4.15 -23.97
CA PRO A 142 -2.11 -4.77 -23.57
C PRO A 142 -1.79 -6.18 -23.07
N SER A 143 -2.25 -6.51 -21.86
CA SER A 143 -2.30 -7.89 -21.42
C SER A 143 -3.39 -8.58 -22.21
N GLY A 144 -2.99 -9.48 -23.11
CA GLY A 144 -3.89 -10.42 -23.73
C GLY A 144 -4.40 -11.43 -22.71
#